data_d4d61b6d15c7536666533084f4abb661
#
_entry.id   d4d61b6d15c7536666533084f4abb661
#
_cell.length_a   1.000
_cell.length_b   1.000
_cell.length_c   1.000
_cell.angle_alpha   90.00
_cell.angle_beta   90.00
_cell.angle_gamma   90.00
#
_symmetry.space_group_name_H-M   'P 1'
#
loop_
_entity.id
_entity.type
_entity.pdbx_description
1 polymer ?
#
loop_
_entity_poly.entity_id
_entity_poly.type
_entity_poly.pdbx_seq_one_letter_code
_entity_poly.pdbx_strand_id
1 'polypeptide(L)'
;DKEGHRGCRGLMPENTILAMLRAVDLGVTTLELDVVVTADGKVICSHEPFFNHEITTKPDGSSVDPSEERSLNLYKMTYDQVKTYDVGLKPHPRFPEQEKIRASKPLLEELIDDVESYIKLRDHKRVWYNIETKTLPQTDNLFHPAPEIVVEALMGVLHKKKVAGRV
;
A
#
# COMPACT_ATOMS: atom_id res chain seq x y z
N ASP A 1 4.66 -3.53 22.14
CA ASP A 1 4.65 -3.25 20.71
C ASP A 1 3.28 -2.68 20.31
N LYS A 2 3.27 -1.66 19.44
CA LYS A 2 2.06 -1.04 18.90
C LYS A 2 2.17 -1.08 17.38
N GLU A 3 1.24 -1.77 16.73
CA GLU A 3 1.24 -1.95 15.29
C GLU A 3 0.16 -1.09 14.62
N GLY A 4 0.56 -0.35 13.59
CA GLY A 4 -0.33 0.45 12.77
C GLY A 4 -0.80 -0.36 11.56
N HIS A 5 -2.00 -0.95 11.63
CA HIS A 5 -2.58 -1.79 10.59
C HIS A 5 -2.88 -0.98 9.32
N ARG A 6 -2.17 -1.30 8.22
CA ARG A 6 -2.16 -0.56 6.95
C ARG A 6 -1.85 0.93 7.16
N GLY A 7 -0.92 1.22 8.11
CA GLY A 7 -0.67 2.53 8.67
C GLY A 7 -1.61 2.84 9.82
N CYS A 8 -2.67 3.59 9.59
CA CYS A 8 -3.73 3.86 10.56
C CYS A 8 -5.09 3.93 9.85
N ARG A 9 -5.50 2.82 9.23
CA ARG A 9 -6.67 2.75 8.34
C ARG A 9 -7.99 3.26 8.93
N GLY A 10 -8.11 3.28 10.24
CA GLY A 10 -9.29 3.84 10.90
C GLY A 10 -9.39 5.36 10.79
N LEU A 11 -8.27 6.05 10.54
CA LEU A 11 -8.16 7.52 10.51
C LEU A 11 -7.73 8.08 9.16
N MET A 12 -6.96 7.33 8.37
CA MET A 12 -6.39 7.75 7.08
C MET A 12 -6.58 6.65 6.03
N PRO A 13 -6.61 6.99 4.72
CA PRO A 13 -6.69 6.01 3.64
C PRO A 13 -5.59 4.94 3.76
N GLU A 14 -6.01 3.67 3.79
CA GLU A 14 -5.15 2.51 4.05
C GLU A 14 -4.02 2.35 3.04
N ASN A 15 -2.86 1.81 3.49
CA ASN A 15 -1.70 1.53 2.63
C ASN A 15 -1.19 2.75 1.83
N THR A 16 -1.36 3.95 2.38
CA THR A 16 -0.86 5.20 1.79
C THR A 16 0.27 5.79 2.62
N ILE A 17 1.09 6.64 2.00
CA ILE A 17 2.14 7.37 2.71
C ILE A 17 1.53 8.18 3.88
N LEU A 18 0.41 8.85 3.64
CA LEU A 18 -0.28 9.65 4.66
C LEU A 18 -0.68 8.83 5.89
N ALA A 19 -1.18 7.60 5.67
CA ALA A 19 -1.55 6.69 6.76
C ALA A 19 -0.32 6.27 7.58
N MET A 20 0.82 6.03 6.93
CA MET A 20 2.05 5.65 7.61
C MET A 20 2.63 6.81 8.43
N LEU A 21 2.69 8.02 7.86
CA LEU A 21 3.16 9.20 8.60
C LEU A 21 2.28 9.51 9.80
N ARG A 22 0.96 9.42 9.63
CA ARG A 22 0.01 9.60 10.75
C ARG A 22 0.18 8.53 11.83
N ALA A 23 0.43 7.27 11.45
CA ALA A 23 0.71 6.19 12.41
C ALA A 23 1.99 6.46 13.21
N VAL A 24 3.05 6.99 12.58
CA VAL A 24 4.28 7.43 13.26
C VAL A 24 3.96 8.51 14.30
N ASP A 25 3.15 9.53 13.96
CA ASP A 25 2.73 10.58 14.91
C ASP A 25 1.92 10.02 16.11
N LEU A 26 1.17 8.93 15.89
CA LEU A 26 0.43 8.24 16.94
C LEU A 26 1.34 7.37 17.85
N GLY A 27 2.62 7.29 17.51
CA GLY A 27 3.64 6.58 18.30
C GLY A 27 3.57 5.06 18.17
N VAL A 28 3.22 4.54 16.99
CA VAL A 28 3.35 3.11 16.71
C VAL A 28 4.83 2.73 16.65
N THR A 29 5.12 1.48 16.96
CA THR A 29 6.48 0.91 16.89
C THR A 29 6.69 0.09 15.63
N THR A 30 5.60 -0.38 15.03
CA THR A 30 5.58 -1.18 13.80
C THR A 30 4.55 -0.61 12.83
N LEU A 31 4.94 -0.39 11.59
CA LEU A 31 4.04 -0.09 10.48
C LEU A 31 3.72 -1.40 9.76
N GLU A 32 2.47 -1.79 9.76
CA GLU A 32 2.00 -2.91 8.96
C GLU A 32 1.48 -2.39 7.62
N LEU A 33 1.76 -3.12 6.56
CA LEU A 33 1.36 -2.81 5.20
C LEU A 33 1.34 -4.05 4.31
N ASP A 34 0.57 -3.98 3.24
CA ASP A 34 0.43 -5.05 2.25
C ASP A 34 1.08 -4.65 0.93
N VAL A 35 1.68 -5.61 0.23
CA VAL A 35 2.32 -5.35 -1.07
C VAL A 35 1.85 -6.29 -2.18
N VAL A 36 1.78 -5.72 -3.39
CA VAL A 36 1.55 -6.44 -4.64
C VAL A 36 2.54 -5.96 -5.70
N VAL A 37 2.62 -6.68 -6.82
CA VAL A 37 3.54 -6.37 -7.93
C VAL A 37 2.73 -6.00 -9.17
N THR A 38 3.10 -4.91 -9.84
CA THR A 38 2.49 -4.42 -11.08
C THR A 38 3.01 -5.13 -12.32
N ALA A 39 2.40 -4.89 -13.48
CA ALA A 39 2.82 -5.46 -14.77
C ALA A 39 4.26 -5.10 -15.17
N ASP A 40 4.75 -3.93 -14.76
CA ASP A 40 6.11 -3.45 -14.98
C ASP A 40 7.06 -3.77 -13.80
N GLY A 41 6.68 -4.75 -12.95
CA GLY A 41 7.53 -5.29 -11.88
C GLY A 41 7.75 -4.35 -10.69
N LYS A 42 6.91 -3.33 -10.52
CA LYS A 42 7.00 -2.41 -9.38
C LYS A 42 6.28 -2.99 -8.17
N VAL A 43 6.89 -2.87 -6.98
CA VAL A 43 6.27 -3.22 -5.72
C VAL A 43 5.49 -2.02 -5.22
N ILE A 44 4.17 -2.17 -5.06
CA ILE A 44 3.24 -1.11 -4.61
C ILE A 44 2.49 -1.56 -3.36
N CYS A 45 2.00 -0.59 -2.58
CA CYS A 45 1.22 -0.88 -1.38
C CYS A 45 -0.26 -1.06 -1.71
N SER A 46 -0.79 -2.25 -1.46
CA SER A 46 -2.20 -2.60 -1.67
C SER A 46 -2.57 -3.89 -0.97
N HIS A 47 -3.72 -3.91 -0.30
CA HIS A 47 -4.24 -5.14 0.31
C HIS A 47 -4.81 -6.10 -0.74
N GLU A 48 -5.68 -5.63 -1.62
CA GLU A 48 -6.17 -6.43 -2.74
C GLU A 48 -5.22 -6.31 -3.95
N PRO A 49 -5.06 -7.38 -4.75
CA PRO A 49 -4.30 -7.33 -5.99
C PRO A 49 -5.09 -6.67 -7.15
N PHE A 50 -6.14 -5.94 -6.83
CA PHE A 50 -7.00 -5.19 -7.74
C PHE A 50 -7.52 -3.91 -7.07
N PHE A 51 -8.17 -3.03 -7.82
CA PHE A 51 -8.82 -1.85 -7.25
C PHE A 51 -10.17 -2.21 -6.64
N ASN A 52 -10.19 -2.22 -5.31
CA ASN A 52 -11.36 -2.51 -4.48
C ASN A 52 -12.43 -1.43 -4.63
N HIS A 53 -13.69 -1.85 -4.84
CA HIS A 53 -14.82 -0.96 -5.01
C HIS A 53 -15.15 -0.11 -3.78
N GLU A 54 -14.80 -0.56 -2.56
CA GLU A 54 -15.10 0.16 -1.32
C GLU A 54 -14.35 1.49 -1.20
N ILE A 55 -13.10 1.55 -1.74
CA ILE A 55 -12.20 2.69 -1.50
C ILE A 55 -11.76 3.42 -2.77
N THR A 56 -12.07 2.87 -3.96
CA THR A 56 -11.47 3.37 -5.21
C THR A 56 -12.41 4.26 -6.00
N THR A 57 -11.84 5.35 -6.52
CA THR A 57 -12.42 6.21 -7.54
C THR A 57 -11.58 6.11 -8.81
N LYS A 58 -12.23 5.91 -9.96
CA LYS A 58 -11.56 5.81 -11.26
C LYS A 58 -11.01 7.16 -11.73
N PRO A 59 -10.11 7.20 -12.72
CA PRO A 59 -9.53 8.44 -13.24
C PRO A 59 -10.58 9.44 -13.78
N ASP A 60 -11.71 8.95 -14.27
CA ASP A 60 -12.83 9.77 -14.76
C ASP A 60 -13.74 10.29 -13.65
N GLY A 61 -13.44 9.96 -12.38
CA GLY A 61 -14.22 10.34 -11.21
C GLY A 61 -15.37 9.39 -10.87
N SER A 62 -15.62 8.35 -11.65
CA SER A 62 -16.66 7.36 -11.37
C SER A 62 -16.22 6.37 -10.29
N SER A 63 -17.19 5.76 -9.60
CA SER A 63 -16.95 4.67 -8.66
C SER A 63 -16.64 3.37 -9.39
N VAL A 64 -15.85 2.51 -8.75
CA VAL A 64 -15.67 1.12 -9.18
C VAL A 64 -16.92 0.32 -8.79
N ASP A 65 -17.47 -0.45 -9.74
CA ASP A 65 -18.57 -1.37 -9.48
C ASP A 65 -18.03 -2.66 -8.83
N PRO A 66 -18.72 -3.25 -7.84
CA PRO A 66 -18.31 -4.51 -7.22
C PRO A 66 -18.11 -5.66 -8.22
N SER A 67 -18.89 -5.68 -9.30
CA SER A 67 -18.79 -6.72 -10.33
C SER A 67 -17.55 -6.57 -11.23
N GLU A 68 -16.99 -5.36 -11.36
CA GLU A 68 -15.83 -5.08 -12.23
C GLU A 68 -14.49 -5.04 -11.47
N GLU A 69 -14.48 -4.92 -10.13
CA GLU A 69 -13.25 -4.67 -9.35
C GLU A 69 -12.11 -5.63 -9.67
N ARG A 70 -12.41 -6.93 -9.82
CA ARG A 70 -11.40 -7.95 -10.12
C ARG A 70 -10.81 -7.83 -11.53
N SER A 71 -11.47 -7.14 -12.45
CA SER A 71 -10.95 -6.82 -13.78
C SER A 71 -9.90 -5.71 -13.74
N LEU A 72 -9.96 -4.84 -12.70
CA LEU A 72 -8.98 -3.80 -12.44
C LEU A 72 -7.74 -4.36 -11.72
N ASN A 73 -7.17 -5.38 -12.31
CA ASN A 73 -6.09 -6.21 -11.78
C ASN A 73 -4.75 -5.46 -11.85
N LEU A 74 -4.14 -5.19 -10.70
CA LEU A 74 -2.89 -4.43 -10.56
C LEU A 74 -1.70 -5.12 -11.24
N TYR A 75 -1.67 -6.46 -11.26
CA TYR A 75 -0.65 -7.22 -11.96
C TYR A 75 -0.73 -7.09 -13.51
N LYS A 76 -1.84 -6.58 -14.04
CA LYS A 76 -2.04 -6.31 -15.48
C LYS A 76 -1.88 -4.84 -15.84
N MET A 77 -1.57 -3.97 -14.87
CA MET A 77 -1.42 -2.53 -15.03
C MET A 77 0.02 -2.10 -14.74
N THR A 78 0.52 -1.14 -15.51
CA THR A 78 1.77 -0.45 -15.18
C THR A 78 1.55 0.49 -14.00
N TYR A 79 2.62 0.85 -13.27
CA TYR A 79 2.50 1.81 -12.17
C TYR A 79 1.96 3.18 -12.64
N ASP A 80 2.32 3.61 -13.85
CA ASP A 80 1.80 4.85 -14.42
C ASP A 80 0.27 4.83 -14.59
N GLN A 81 -0.31 3.67 -14.87
CA GLN A 81 -1.76 3.48 -14.88
C GLN A 81 -2.33 3.44 -13.46
N VAL A 82 -1.69 2.70 -12.55
CA VAL A 82 -2.15 2.56 -11.16
C VAL A 82 -2.25 3.91 -10.45
N LYS A 83 -1.26 4.78 -10.58
CA LYS A 83 -1.23 6.09 -9.89
C LYS A 83 -2.32 7.07 -10.34
N THR A 84 -3.05 6.77 -11.42
CA THR A 84 -4.16 7.62 -11.89
C THR A 84 -5.46 7.42 -11.10
N TYR A 85 -5.58 6.31 -10.37
CA TYR A 85 -6.72 6.01 -9.52
C TYR A 85 -6.58 6.67 -8.15
N ASP A 86 -7.71 7.11 -7.59
CA ASP A 86 -7.77 7.62 -6.22
C ASP A 86 -8.27 6.53 -5.26
N VAL A 87 -7.66 6.43 -4.08
CA VAL A 87 -8.02 5.46 -3.04
C VAL A 87 -8.28 6.12 -1.68
N GLY A 88 -8.52 7.43 -1.64
CA GLY A 88 -8.66 8.15 -0.39
C GLY A 88 -9.83 9.13 -0.31
N LEU A 89 -10.44 9.53 -1.43
CA LEU A 89 -11.57 10.46 -1.45
C LEU A 89 -12.91 9.79 -1.16
N LYS A 90 -13.05 8.50 -1.46
CA LYS A 90 -14.27 7.75 -1.23
C LYS A 90 -14.46 7.49 0.26
N PRO A 91 -15.66 7.80 0.85
CA PRO A 91 -15.94 7.45 2.24
C PRO A 91 -15.80 5.95 2.47
N HIS A 92 -15.01 5.55 3.47
CA HIS A 92 -14.83 4.14 3.78
C HIS A 92 -16.04 3.60 4.54
N PRO A 93 -16.68 2.49 4.09
CA PRO A 93 -17.94 2.00 4.68
C PRO A 93 -17.78 1.54 6.14
N ARG A 94 -16.59 1.06 6.52
CA ARG A 94 -16.30 0.53 7.87
C ARG A 94 -15.61 1.53 8.80
N PHE A 95 -15.07 2.65 8.27
CA PHE A 95 -14.29 3.61 9.03
C PHE A 95 -14.80 5.04 8.81
N PRO A 96 -15.88 5.45 9.47
CA PRO A 96 -16.50 6.77 9.28
C PRO A 96 -15.58 7.93 9.69
N GLU A 97 -14.65 7.69 10.63
CA GLU A 97 -13.67 8.69 11.08
C GLU A 97 -12.48 8.87 10.12
N GLN A 98 -12.37 8.03 9.10
CA GLN A 98 -11.28 8.12 8.13
C GLN A 98 -11.36 9.44 7.36
N GLU A 99 -10.27 10.18 7.32
CA GLU A 99 -10.17 11.41 6.55
C GLU A 99 -10.32 11.12 5.05
N LYS A 100 -11.08 11.98 4.36
CA LYS A 100 -11.24 11.93 2.90
C LYS A 100 -10.21 12.84 2.27
N ILE A 101 -9.10 12.22 1.84
CA ILE A 101 -7.98 12.93 1.25
C ILE A 101 -7.51 12.18 0.01
N ARG A 102 -7.26 12.93 -1.08
CA ARG A 102 -6.77 12.33 -2.32
C ARG A 102 -5.48 11.57 -2.09
N ALA A 103 -5.47 10.31 -2.50
CA ALA A 103 -4.30 9.44 -2.39
C ALA A 103 -4.30 8.41 -3.51
N SER A 104 -3.11 8.00 -3.94
CA SER A 104 -2.90 6.85 -4.82
C SER A 104 -2.19 5.72 -4.09
N LYS A 105 -2.21 4.51 -4.63
CA LYS A 105 -1.39 3.40 -4.13
C LYS A 105 0.08 3.74 -4.40
N PRO A 106 0.93 3.91 -3.36
CA PRO A 106 2.31 4.33 -3.54
C PRO A 106 3.21 3.17 -3.93
N LEU A 107 4.36 3.50 -4.54
CA LEU A 107 5.50 2.58 -4.58
C LEU A 107 5.97 2.31 -3.15
N LEU A 108 6.32 1.04 -2.85
CA LEU A 108 6.91 0.69 -1.56
C LEU A 108 8.19 1.49 -1.29
N GLU A 109 9.02 1.68 -2.33
CA GLU A 109 10.26 2.44 -2.18
C GLU A 109 10.05 3.92 -1.84
N GLU A 110 9.02 4.55 -2.39
CA GLU A 110 8.64 5.94 -2.07
C GLU A 110 8.09 6.03 -0.64
N LEU A 111 7.23 5.09 -0.26
CA LEU A 111 6.67 5.03 1.09
C LEU A 111 7.77 4.90 2.15
N ILE A 112 8.76 4.03 1.93
CA ILE A 112 9.89 3.86 2.87
C ILE A 112 10.71 5.15 2.93
N ASP A 113 11.03 5.78 1.79
CA ASP A 113 11.81 7.03 1.76
C ASP A 113 11.10 8.15 2.54
N ASP A 114 9.79 8.31 2.35
CA ASP A 114 9.00 9.32 3.03
C ASP A 114 8.92 9.06 4.54
N VAL A 115 8.69 7.81 4.95
CA VAL A 115 8.65 7.43 6.37
C VAL A 115 10.01 7.66 7.04
N GLU A 116 11.11 7.18 6.45
CA GLU A 116 12.44 7.35 7.03
C GLU A 116 12.87 8.83 7.10
N SER A 117 12.51 9.61 6.09
CA SER A 117 12.76 11.06 6.06
C SER A 117 11.93 11.77 7.13
N TYR A 118 10.65 11.40 7.27
CA TYR A 118 9.75 11.98 8.27
C TYR A 118 10.19 11.70 9.70
N ILE A 119 10.56 10.45 9.99
CA ILE A 119 11.09 10.04 11.30
C ILE A 119 12.33 10.87 11.65
N LYS A 120 13.25 11.04 10.71
CA LYS A 120 14.47 11.83 10.92
C LYS A 120 14.16 13.32 11.13
N LEU A 121 13.24 13.88 10.33
CA LEU A 121 12.89 15.30 10.40
C LEU A 121 12.19 15.65 11.72
N ARG A 122 11.36 14.76 12.23
CA ARG A 122 10.54 14.96 13.44
C ARG A 122 11.17 14.40 14.72
N ASP A 123 12.37 13.84 14.62
CA ASP A 123 13.07 13.17 15.75
C ASP A 123 12.24 12.05 16.40
N HIS A 124 11.46 11.33 15.58
CA HIS A 124 10.75 10.15 16.04
C HIS A 124 11.68 8.94 16.18
N LYS A 125 11.26 7.96 16.99
CA LYS A 125 11.96 6.68 17.08
C LYS A 125 11.79 5.90 15.76
N ARG A 126 12.83 5.15 15.38
CA ARG A 126 12.76 4.22 14.25
C ARG A 126 11.63 3.22 14.44
N VAL A 127 10.93 2.93 13.35
CA VAL A 127 9.86 1.93 13.31
C VAL A 127 10.35 0.63 12.67
N TRP A 128 9.64 -0.46 12.93
CA TRP A 128 9.71 -1.72 12.23
C TRP A 128 8.65 -1.73 11.13
N TYR A 129 8.85 -2.59 10.13
CA TYR A 129 7.89 -2.81 9.07
C TYR A 129 7.40 -4.26 9.14
N ASN A 130 6.09 -4.47 9.19
CA ASN A 130 5.45 -5.77 9.01
C ASN A 130 4.83 -5.77 7.61
N ILE A 131 5.42 -6.53 6.68
CA ILE A 131 5.04 -6.47 5.25
C ILE A 131 4.41 -7.79 4.84
N GLU A 132 3.12 -7.77 4.54
CA GLU A 132 2.40 -8.92 4.01
C GLU A 132 2.46 -8.95 2.48
N THR A 133 2.94 -10.05 1.90
CA THR A 133 2.82 -10.30 0.46
C THR A 133 1.45 -10.86 0.14
N LYS A 134 0.71 -10.23 -0.77
CA LYS A 134 -0.62 -10.69 -1.16
C LYS A 134 -0.55 -11.73 -2.28
N THR A 135 -0.04 -12.91 -1.93
CA THR A 135 0.11 -14.06 -2.83
C THR A 135 -0.72 -15.25 -2.35
N LEU A 136 -1.35 -15.95 -3.27
CA LEU A 136 -2.11 -17.17 -3.03
C LEU A 136 -1.82 -18.17 -4.16
N PRO A 137 -1.52 -19.45 -3.87
CA PRO A 137 -1.19 -20.45 -4.91
C PRO A 137 -2.23 -20.55 -6.03
N GLN A 138 -3.51 -20.32 -5.71
CA GLN A 138 -4.62 -20.39 -6.67
C GLN A 138 -4.65 -19.20 -7.63
N THR A 139 -3.89 -18.13 -7.34
CA THR A 139 -3.87 -16.88 -8.12
C THR A 139 -2.50 -16.58 -8.71
N ASP A 140 -1.54 -17.52 -8.63
CA ASP A 140 -0.23 -17.43 -9.27
C ASP A 140 -0.37 -17.15 -10.76
N ASN A 141 0.37 -16.16 -11.26
CA ASN A 141 0.35 -15.68 -12.65
C ASN A 141 -1.02 -15.14 -13.14
N LEU A 142 -2.00 -15.01 -12.23
CA LEU A 142 -3.30 -14.39 -12.49
C LEU A 142 -3.36 -12.98 -11.88
N PHE A 143 -3.12 -12.87 -10.58
CA PHE A 143 -3.17 -11.63 -9.81
C PHE A 143 -1.80 -11.17 -9.28
N HIS A 144 -0.79 -11.99 -9.40
CA HIS A 144 0.61 -11.72 -9.04
C HIS A 144 1.52 -12.69 -9.82
N PRO A 145 2.81 -12.39 -9.99
CA PRO A 145 3.76 -13.34 -10.54
C PRO A 145 3.98 -14.52 -9.57
N ALA A 146 4.77 -15.50 -9.98
CA ALA A 146 5.19 -16.59 -9.10
C ALA A 146 5.77 -16.05 -7.78
N PRO A 147 5.53 -16.71 -6.62
CA PRO A 147 5.91 -16.19 -5.30
C PRO A 147 7.40 -15.83 -5.20
N GLU A 148 8.29 -16.57 -5.87
CA GLU A 148 9.73 -16.30 -5.89
C GLU A 148 10.04 -14.92 -6.50
N ILE A 149 9.31 -14.53 -7.55
CA ILE A 149 9.47 -13.21 -8.22
C ILE A 149 8.97 -12.10 -7.30
N VAL A 150 7.86 -12.33 -6.58
CA VAL A 150 7.34 -11.37 -5.61
C VAL A 150 8.36 -11.12 -4.49
N VAL A 151 8.93 -12.22 -3.94
CA VAL A 151 9.93 -12.14 -2.87
C VAL A 151 11.20 -11.45 -3.37
N GLU A 152 11.69 -11.80 -4.57
CA GLU A 152 12.87 -11.15 -5.15
C GLU A 152 12.65 -9.63 -5.35
N ALA A 153 11.51 -9.24 -5.89
CA ALA A 153 11.17 -7.82 -6.08
C ALA A 153 11.09 -7.07 -4.75
N LEU A 154 10.42 -7.65 -3.74
CA LEU A 154 10.33 -7.09 -2.40
C LEU A 154 11.71 -6.93 -1.76
N MET A 155 12.51 -8.01 -1.72
CA MET A 155 13.85 -7.99 -1.12
C MET A 155 14.77 -6.99 -1.82
N GLY A 156 14.64 -6.84 -3.15
CA GLY A 156 15.35 -5.82 -3.91
C GLY A 156 15.09 -4.41 -3.40
N VAL A 157 13.80 -4.07 -3.13
CA VAL A 157 13.43 -2.77 -2.53
C VAL A 157 14.01 -2.64 -1.11
N LEU A 158 13.84 -3.65 -0.26
CA LEU A 158 14.27 -3.59 1.14
C LEU A 158 15.80 -3.42 1.29
N HIS A 159 16.58 -4.11 0.46
CA HIS A 159 18.03 -3.96 0.44
C HIS A 159 18.44 -2.57 -0.09
N LYS A 160 17.83 -2.11 -1.20
CA LYS A 160 18.07 -0.78 -1.76
C LYS A 160 17.81 0.32 -0.74
N LYS A 161 16.74 0.19 0.06
CA LYS A 161 16.36 1.16 1.10
C LYS A 161 17.05 0.93 2.46
N LYS A 162 17.84 -0.13 2.60
CA LYS A 162 18.60 -0.48 3.82
C LYS A 162 17.71 -0.69 5.06
N VAL A 163 16.51 -1.22 4.86
CA VAL A 163 15.55 -1.50 5.94
C VAL A 163 15.34 -3.00 6.21
N ALA A 164 15.95 -3.89 5.43
CA ALA A 164 15.78 -5.34 5.55
C ALA A 164 16.03 -5.92 6.95
N GLY A 165 16.85 -5.27 7.79
CA GLY A 165 17.06 -5.68 9.20
C GLY A 165 15.96 -5.22 10.16
N ARG A 166 14.89 -4.59 9.65
CA ARG A 166 13.75 -4.09 10.44
C ARG A 166 12.39 -4.51 9.84
N VAL A 167 12.38 -5.61 9.09
CA VAL A 167 11.19 -6.21 8.48
C VAL A 167 10.95 -7.58 9.10
#